data_02dcbca50d06b027399ef859df0d11b4
#
_entry.id   02dcbca50d06b027399ef859df0d11b4
#
_cell.length_a   1.000
_cell.length_b   1.000
_cell.length_c   1.000
_cell.angle_alpha   90.00
_cell.angle_beta   90.00
_cell.angle_gamma   90.00
#
_symmetry.space_group_name_H-M   'P 1'
#
loop_
_entity.id
_entity.type
_entity.pdbx_description
1 polymer ?
#
loop_
_entity_poly.entity_id
_entity_poly.type
_entity_poly.pdbx_seq_one_letter_code
_entity_poly.pdbx_strand_id
1 'polypeptide(L)'
;MSLLIVTGSPREGMFSDRIGELLHSIGGGKLVHLREKKIGPCHACEYCKEINIGECIQRDDMTPLYKDIRDSDTIAIISPVYWWQVSAQAKLFIDRLYSLDKEDLEGKKLIVVVNGEEKTGDEEYKTLNSAFRMMAQYLNMKLEFLGVGTADEAMWDKEKNSIDDFLRNALES
;
A
#
# COMPACT_ATOMS: atom_id res chain seq x y z
N MET A 1 10.42 -14.95 -3.06
CA MET A 1 9.82 -13.60 -3.21
C MET A 1 9.52 -13.08 -1.81
N SER A 2 10.12 -11.98 -1.42
CA SER A 2 9.88 -11.33 -0.12
C SER A 2 8.76 -10.30 -0.27
N LEU A 3 7.77 -10.34 0.64
CA LEU A 3 6.54 -9.55 0.56
C LEU A 3 6.36 -8.72 1.82
N LEU A 4 6.19 -7.40 1.64
CA LEU A 4 5.73 -6.48 2.68
C LEU A 4 4.30 -6.06 2.39
N ILE A 5 3.39 -6.31 3.34
CA ILE A 5 1.98 -5.93 3.25
C ILE A 5 1.72 -4.84 4.29
N VAL A 6 1.18 -3.71 3.88
CA VAL A 6 0.74 -2.65 4.78
C VAL A 6 -0.76 -2.41 4.62
N THR A 7 -1.50 -2.40 5.73
CA THR A 7 -2.93 -2.08 5.74
C THR A 7 -3.15 -0.70 6.37
N GLY A 8 -3.89 0.15 5.65
CA GLY A 8 -4.15 1.53 6.03
C GLY A 8 -5.46 1.75 6.78
N SER A 9 -6.20 0.70 7.16
CA SER A 9 -7.45 0.88 7.91
C SER A 9 -7.18 1.41 9.31
N PRO A 10 -7.84 2.52 9.72
CA PRO A 10 -7.82 2.97 11.11
C PRO A 10 -8.66 2.08 12.04
N ARG A 11 -9.54 1.25 11.49
CA ARG A 11 -10.42 0.34 12.22
C ARG A 11 -9.90 -1.10 12.10
N GLU A 12 -9.84 -1.81 13.22
CA GLU A 12 -9.44 -3.21 13.26
C GLU A 12 -10.51 -4.14 12.65
N GLY A 13 -10.06 -5.21 11.99
CA GLY A 13 -10.92 -6.28 11.46
C GLY A 13 -11.82 -5.89 10.29
N MET A 14 -11.63 -4.71 9.71
CA MET A 14 -12.39 -4.25 8.55
C MET A 14 -11.84 -4.84 7.24
N PHE A 15 -12.53 -4.58 6.14
CA PHE A 15 -12.23 -5.22 4.84
C PHE A 15 -10.79 -5.07 4.36
N SER A 16 -10.14 -3.91 4.61
CA SER A 16 -8.71 -3.77 4.28
C SER A 16 -7.83 -4.74 5.08
N ASP A 17 -8.16 -5.01 6.33
CA ASP A 17 -7.42 -5.99 7.13
C ASP A 17 -7.65 -7.40 6.59
N ARG A 18 -8.91 -7.77 6.29
CA ARG A 18 -9.24 -9.08 5.69
C ARG A 18 -8.52 -9.31 4.36
N ILE A 19 -8.42 -8.28 3.52
CA ILE A 19 -7.65 -8.35 2.26
C ILE A 19 -6.16 -8.55 2.56
N GLY A 20 -5.60 -7.83 3.53
CA GLY A 20 -4.21 -7.97 3.95
C GLY A 20 -3.89 -9.36 4.52
N GLU A 21 -4.77 -9.89 5.36
CA GLU A 21 -4.69 -11.24 5.93
C GLU A 21 -4.80 -12.31 4.83
N LEU A 22 -5.71 -12.12 3.87
CA LEU A 22 -5.84 -13.02 2.72
C LEU A 22 -4.55 -13.04 1.89
N LEU A 23 -4.00 -11.88 1.54
CA LEU A 23 -2.74 -11.79 0.81
C LEU A 23 -1.59 -12.42 1.59
N HIS A 24 -1.53 -12.20 2.92
CA HIS A 24 -0.55 -12.84 3.79
C HIS A 24 -0.70 -14.36 3.82
N SER A 25 -1.93 -14.87 3.82
CA SER A 25 -2.19 -16.31 3.79
C SER A 25 -1.76 -16.98 2.47
N ILE A 26 -1.83 -16.24 1.35
CA ILE A 26 -1.44 -16.73 0.02
C ILE A 26 0.07 -16.64 -0.18
N GLY A 27 0.66 -15.48 0.10
CA GLY A 27 2.06 -15.16 -0.26
C GLY A 27 3.04 -15.16 0.91
N GLY A 28 2.58 -15.29 2.14
CA GLY A 28 3.41 -15.11 3.34
C GLY A 28 3.86 -13.66 3.51
N GLY A 29 5.10 -13.49 3.97
CA GLY A 29 5.71 -12.17 4.12
C GLY A 29 5.39 -11.48 5.45
N LYS A 30 5.60 -10.18 5.50
CA LYS A 30 5.37 -9.36 6.70
C LYS A 30 4.09 -8.54 6.53
N LEU A 31 3.15 -8.72 7.43
CA LEU A 31 1.91 -7.92 7.52
C LEU A 31 2.06 -6.83 8.59
N VAL A 32 1.76 -5.59 8.24
CA VAL A 32 1.87 -4.41 9.09
C VAL A 32 0.56 -3.61 9.05
N HIS A 33 -0.07 -3.45 10.21
CA HIS A 33 -1.23 -2.57 10.38
C HIS A 33 -0.75 -1.14 10.72
N LEU A 34 -0.94 -0.19 9.81
CA LEU A 34 -0.43 1.18 9.98
C LEU A 34 -1.11 1.92 11.15
N ARG A 35 -2.32 1.52 11.56
CA ARG A 35 -2.97 2.07 12.77
C ARG A 35 -2.18 1.84 14.06
N GLU A 36 -1.32 0.82 14.08
CA GLU A 36 -0.49 0.48 15.23
C GLU A 36 0.86 1.20 15.21
N LYS A 37 1.10 2.01 14.18
CA LYS A 37 2.38 2.68 13.94
C LYS A 37 2.25 4.19 14.16
N LYS A 38 3.21 4.74 14.84
CA LYS A 38 3.37 6.19 15.01
C LYS A 38 4.29 6.71 13.91
N ILE A 39 3.70 6.99 12.74
CA ILE A 39 4.43 7.54 11.59
C ILE A 39 4.04 9.02 11.47
N GLY A 40 5.03 9.91 11.61
CA GLY A 40 4.84 11.35 11.39
C GLY A 40 4.77 11.71 9.90
N PRO A 41 4.13 12.84 9.54
CA PRO A 41 4.10 13.32 8.16
C PRO A 41 5.50 13.66 7.64
N CYS A 42 5.70 13.60 6.33
CA CYS A 42 6.92 14.13 5.72
C CYS A 42 6.98 15.66 5.93
N HIS A 43 8.13 16.18 6.41
CA HIS A 43 8.32 17.61 6.64
C HIS A 43 8.88 18.35 5.43
N ALA A 44 9.12 17.66 4.30
CA ALA A 44 9.76 18.23 3.11
C ALA A 44 11.09 18.98 3.44
N CYS A 45 11.84 18.46 4.40
CA CYS A 45 13.08 19.11 4.89
C CYS A 45 14.31 18.79 4.04
N GLU A 46 14.18 17.98 2.99
CA GLU A 46 15.21 17.55 2.03
C GLU A 46 16.45 16.86 2.64
N TYR A 47 16.47 16.62 3.94
CA TYR A 47 17.59 15.95 4.62
C TYR A 47 17.98 14.63 3.96
N CYS A 48 16.98 13.83 3.56
CA CYS A 48 17.17 12.52 2.91
C CYS A 48 17.64 12.62 1.45
N LYS A 49 17.69 13.80 0.88
CA LYS A 49 18.15 14.05 -0.49
C LYS A 49 19.48 14.81 -0.56
N GLU A 50 19.74 15.65 0.43
CA GLU A 50 20.89 16.55 0.41
C GLU A 50 22.00 16.17 1.40
N ILE A 51 21.63 15.59 2.57
CA ILE A 51 22.57 15.40 3.69
C ILE A 51 22.85 13.92 3.93
N ASN A 52 21.81 13.10 4.10
CA ASN A 52 21.93 11.66 4.33
C ASN A 52 21.04 10.90 3.37
N ILE A 53 21.55 10.72 2.17
CA ILE A 53 20.81 10.17 1.02
C ILE A 53 20.21 8.81 1.37
N GLY A 54 18.92 8.66 1.09
CA GLY A 54 18.17 7.43 1.34
C GLY A 54 17.69 7.25 2.79
N GLU A 55 17.99 8.18 3.72
CA GLU A 55 17.57 8.07 5.12
C GLU A 55 16.81 9.30 5.63
N CYS A 56 15.61 9.10 6.17
CA CYS A 56 14.86 10.16 6.83
C CYS A 56 15.49 10.57 8.16
N ILE A 57 15.48 11.87 8.47
CA ILE A 57 15.92 12.39 9.76
C ILE A 57 14.98 11.99 10.91
N GLN A 58 13.68 11.80 10.63
CA GLN A 58 12.70 11.43 11.64
C GLN A 58 12.95 10.00 12.12
N ARG A 59 12.93 9.83 13.45
CA ARG A 59 13.08 8.53 14.12
C ARG A 59 11.76 8.13 14.74
N ASP A 60 10.94 7.42 13.96
CA ASP A 60 9.62 6.94 14.33
C ASP A 60 9.42 5.49 13.82
N ASP A 61 8.19 4.99 13.85
CA ASP A 61 7.90 3.62 13.43
C ASP A 61 8.06 3.38 11.91
N MET A 62 8.30 4.44 11.11
CA MET A 62 8.72 4.29 9.71
C MET A 62 10.18 3.83 9.59
N THR A 63 11.04 4.13 10.57
CA THR A 63 12.47 3.80 10.50
C THR A 63 12.74 2.32 10.25
N PRO A 64 12.16 1.35 10.99
CA PRO A 64 12.35 -0.06 10.68
C PRO A 64 11.70 -0.49 9.35
N LEU A 65 10.62 0.18 8.93
CA LEU A 65 9.93 -0.16 7.69
C LEU A 65 10.77 0.13 6.44
N TYR A 66 11.69 1.10 6.48
CA TYR A 66 12.61 1.32 5.35
C TYR A 66 13.47 0.09 5.04
N LYS A 67 13.92 -0.61 6.10
CA LYS A 67 14.63 -1.88 5.90
C LYS A 67 13.72 -2.94 5.29
N ASP A 68 12.50 -3.08 5.82
CA ASP A 68 11.52 -4.05 5.29
C ASP A 68 11.21 -3.78 3.82
N ILE A 69 11.07 -2.49 3.43
CA ILE A 69 10.84 -2.08 2.04
C ILE A 69 12.03 -2.46 1.14
N ARG A 70 13.26 -2.18 1.59
CA ARG A 70 14.47 -2.54 0.82
C ARG A 70 14.60 -4.04 0.61
N ASP A 71 14.33 -4.81 1.66
CA ASP A 71 14.47 -6.27 1.67
C ASP A 71 13.32 -6.98 0.91
N SER A 72 12.26 -6.27 0.55
CA SER A 72 11.10 -6.86 -0.13
C SER A 72 11.20 -6.75 -1.65
N ASP A 73 10.84 -7.81 -2.36
CA ASP A 73 10.64 -7.80 -3.82
C ASP A 73 9.29 -7.19 -4.20
N THR A 74 8.31 -7.34 -3.31
CA THR A 74 6.93 -6.88 -3.50
C THR A 74 6.46 -6.08 -2.30
N ILE A 75 5.83 -4.93 -2.57
CA ILE A 75 5.20 -4.08 -1.57
C ILE A 75 3.70 -4.04 -1.87
N ALA A 76 2.87 -4.41 -0.92
CA ALA A 76 1.42 -4.31 -1.04
C ALA A 76 0.87 -3.21 -0.13
N ILE A 77 0.11 -2.29 -0.70
CA ILE A 77 -0.60 -1.22 0.02
C ILE A 77 -2.09 -1.47 -0.09
N ILE A 78 -2.74 -1.71 1.05
CA ILE A 78 -4.18 -1.97 1.11
C ILE A 78 -4.82 -0.87 1.96
N SER A 79 -5.75 -0.12 1.38
CA SER A 79 -6.32 1.05 2.04
C SER A 79 -7.82 1.20 1.79
N PRO A 80 -8.60 1.57 2.81
CA PRO A 80 -9.94 2.05 2.55
C PRO A 80 -9.89 3.40 1.81
N VAL A 81 -10.92 3.69 1.01
CA VAL A 81 -11.10 5.00 0.39
C VAL A 81 -11.83 5.92 1.37
N TYR A 82 -11.22 7.05 1.68
CA TYR A 82 -11.80 8.13 2.47
C TYR A 82 -11.68 9.45 1.70
N TRP A 83 -12.81 10.11 1.44
CA TRP A 83 -12.81 11.36 0.67
C TRP A 83 -12.03 11.23 -0.66
N TRP A 84 -12.33 10.16 -1.42
CA TRP A 84 -11.72 9.86 -2.74
C TRP A 84 -10.20 9.68 -2.70
N GLN A 85 -9.61 9.44 -1.51
CA GLN A 85 -8.19 9.20 -1.32
C GLN A 85 -7.96 7.97 -0.44
N VAL A 86 -6.71 7.51 -0.40
CA VAL A 86 -6.30 6.53 0.61
C VAL A 86 -6.45 7.12 2.01
N SER A 87 -6.56 6.28 3.01
CA SER A 87 -6.62 6.73 4.42
C SER A 87 -5.41 7.58 4.81
N ALA A 88 -5.55 8.41 5.85
CA ALA A 88 -4.45 9.21 6.37
C ALA A 88 -3.25 8.33 6.77
N GLN A 89 -3.48 7.15 7.37
CA GLN A 89 -2.44 6.21 7.75
C GLN A 89 -1.64 5.71 6.54
N ALA A 90 -2.34 5.32 5.46
CA ALA A 90 -1.69 4.91 4.21
C ALA A 90 -0.94 6.09 3.57
N LYS A 91 -1.51 7.30 3.60
CA LYS A 91 -0.86 8.49 3.03
C LYS A 91 0.41 8.86 3.78
N LEU A 92 0.43 8.78 5.10
CA LEU A 92 1.66 9.00 5.89
C LEU A 92 2.77 8.04 5.48
N PHE A 93 2.45 6.75 5.33
CA PHE A 93 3.41 5.75 4.84
C PHE A 93 3.91 6.09 3.43
N ILE A 94 2.99 6.39 2.49
CA ILE A 94 3.33 6.72 1.10
C ILE A 94 4.22 7.96 1.02
N ASP A 95 3.89 9.04 1.73
CA ASP A 95 4.69 10.28 1.70
C ASP A 95 6.10 10.08 2.25
N ARG A 96 6.25 9.16 3.19
CA ARG A 96 7.55 8.84 3.78
C ARG A 96 8.42 7.94 2.87
N LEU A 97 7.85 7.32 1.81
CA LEU A 97 8.64 6.65 0.76
C LEU A 97 9.57 7.61 0.02
N TYR A 98 9.27 8.92 0.05
CA TYR A 98 10.13 9.96 -0.53
C TYR A 98 11.58 9.91 -0.02
N SER A 99 11.81 9.43 1.21
CA SER A 99 13.17 9.34 1.75
C SER A 99 14.02 8.23 1.11
N LEU A 100 13.40 7.23 0.49
CA LEU A 100 14.11 6.16 -0.20
C LEU A 100 14.71 6.67 -1.52
N ASP A 101 15.79 6.07 -1.94
CA ASP A 101 16.32 6.29 -3.27
C ASP A 101 15.51 5.52 -4.30
N LYS A 102 15.59 5.97 -5.55
CA LYS A 102 14.88 5.32 -6.63
C LYS A 102 15.32 3.87 -6.79
N GLU A 103 16.58 3.61 -6.62
CA GLU A 103 17.21 2.30 -6.68
C GLU A 103 16.69 1.33 -5.61
N ASP A 104 16.23 1.85 -4.47
CA ASP A 104 15.59 1.04 -3.41
C ASP A 104 14.23 0.47 -3.84
N LEU A 105 13.58 1.07 -4.85
CA LEU A 105 12.21 0.75 -5.29
C LEU A 105 12.15 0.22 -6.73
N GLU A 106 13.14 0.55 -7.56
CA GLU A 106 13.19 0.18 -8.97
C GLU A 106 13.09 -1.33 -9.18
N GLY A 107 12.25 -1.72 -10.13
CA GLY A 107 12.03 -3.13 -10.50
C GLY A 107 11.16 -3.92 -9.52
N LYS A 108 10.87 -3.38 -8.34
CA LYS A 108 9.97 -4.02 -7.37
C LYS A 108 8.52 -4.01 -7.88
N LYS A 109 7.74 -4.97 -7.40
CA LYS A 109 6.30 -5.00 -7.62
C LYS A 109 5.57 -4.16 -6.56
N LEU A 110 4.61 -3.36 -7.00
CA LEU A 110 3.68 -2.61 -6.17
C LEU A 110 2.27 -3.16 -6.38
N ILE A 111 1.73 -3.85 -5.38
CA ILE A 111 0.33 -4.27 -5.35
C ILE A 111 -0.45 -3.22 -4.58
N VAL A 112 -1.50 -2.68 -5.18
CA VAL A 112 -2.38 -1.71 -4.52
C VAL A 112 -3.81 -2.21 -4.56
N VAL A 113 -4.42 -2.34 -3.39
CA VAL A 113 -5.85 -2.61 -3.28
C VAL A 113 -6.50 -1.46 -2.52
N VAL A 114 -7.43 -0.77 -3.17
CA VAL A 114 -8.27 0.23 -2.53
C VAL A 114 -9.69 -0.27 -2.46
N ASN A 115 -10.30 -0.15 -1.28
CA ASN A 115 -11.65 -0.64 -1.05
C ASN A 115 -12.55 0.46 -0.46
N GLY A 116 -13.77 0.57 -0.95
CA GLY A 116 -14.67 1.66 -0.60
C GLY A 116 -16.15 1.27 -0.69
N GLU A 117 -17.02 2.27 -0.58
CA GLU A 117 -18.47 2.08 -0.60
C GLU A 117 -19.02 1.97 -2.03
N GLU A 118 -18.32 2.55 -3.01
CA GLU A 118 -18.74 2.51 -4.41
C GLU A 118 -18.56 1.12 -5.03
N LYS A 119 -19.24 0.88 -6.12
CA LYS A 119 -19.14 -0.39 -6.85
C LYS A 119 -17.78 -0.54 -7.50
N THR A 120 -17.30 -1.76 -7.56
CA THR A 120 -16.09 -2.13 -8.31
C THR A 120 -16.13 -1.55 -9.73
N GLY A 121 -15.06 -0.81 -10.11
CA GLY A 121 -14.95 -0.15 -11.43
C GLY A 121 -15.44 1.30 -11.48
N ASP A 122 -15.89 1.87 -10.36
CA ASP A 122 -16.31 3.26 -10.27
C ASP A 122 -15.16 4.26 -10.50
N GLU A 123 -15.50 5.52 -10.77
CA GLU A 123 -14.55 6.60 -11.09
C GLU A 123 -13.56 6.89 -9.95
N GLU A 124 -13.97 6.69 -8.69
CA GLU A 124 -13.05 6.91 -7.56
C GLU A 124 -11.83 5.96 -7.65
N TYR A 125 -12.05 4.70 -8.01
CA TYR A 125 -10.98 3.72 -8.17
C TYR A 125 -10.10 3.99 -9.39
N LYS A 126 -10.69 4.45 -10.50
CA LYS A 126 -9.95 4.85 -11.70
C LYS A 126 -9.04 6.05 -11.44
N THR A 127 -9.52 7.01 -10.64
CA THR A 127 -8.73 8.18 -10.22
C THR A 127 -7.54 7.75 -9.37
N LEU A 128 -7.75 6.89 -8.38
CA LEU A 128 -6.68 6.35 -7.54
C LEU A 128 -5.69 5.50 -8.35
N ASN A 129 -6.19 4.64 -9.24
CA ASN A 129 -5.33 3.88 -10.16
C ASN A 129 -4.41 4.80 -10.98
N SER A 130 -4.96 5.90 -11.50
CA SER A 130 -4.17 6.87 -12.27
C SER A 130 -3.04 7.48 -11.43
N ALA A 131 -3.32 7.85 -10.19
CA ALA A 131 -2.32 8.40 -9.27
C ALA A 131 -1.23 7.37 -8.94
N PHE A 132 -1.59 6.13 -8.59
CA PHE A 132 -0.62 5.07 -8.30
C PHE A 132 0.19 4.66 -9.53
N ARG A 133 -0.41 4.67 -10.72
CA ARG A 133 0.31 4.41 -11.96
C ARG A 133 1.38 5.46 -12.24
N MET A 134 1.07 6.76 -12.03
CA MET A 134 2.08 7.83 -12.15
C MET A 134 3.22 7.63 -11.16
N MET A 135 2.91 7.29 -9.91
CA MET A 135 3.91 7.01 -8.87
C MET A 135 4.79 5.81 -9.25
N ALA A 136 4.18 4.69 -9.66
CA ALA A 136 4.89 3.48 -10.06
C ALA A 136 5.80 3.72 -11.27
N GLN A 137 5.32 4.47 -12.28
CA GLN A 137 6.13 4.86 -13.43
C GLN A 137 7.33 5.72 -13.03
N TYR A 138 7.12 6.70 -12.16
CA TYR A 138 8.22 7.55 -11.66
C TYR A 138 9.29 6.74 -10.91
N LEU A 139 8.86 5.75 -10.12
CA LEU A 139 9.73 4.88 -9.32
C LEU A 139 10.23 3.65 -10.08
N ASN A 140 9.85 3.48 -11.35
CA ASN A 140 10.14 2.30 -12.17
C ASN A 140 9.73 0.97 -11.53
N MET A 141 8.56 0.96 -10.87
CA MET A 141 7.93 -0.20 -10.24
C MET A 141 6.89 -0.84 -11.18
N LYS A 142 6.63 -2.14 -10.98
CA LYS A 142 5.53 -2.84 -11.67
C LYS A 142 4.26 -2.74 -10.83
N LEU A 143 3.22 -2.09 -11.35
CA LEU A 143 1.95 -1.87 -10.63
C LEU A 143 0.92 -2.94 -10.97
N GLU A 144 0.37 -3.57 -9.92
CA GLU A 144 -0.89 -4.31 -9.94
C GLU A 144 -1.91 -3.56 -9.08
N PHE A 145 -3.07 -3.22 -9.64
CA PHE A 145 -4.05 -2.36 -8.97
C PHE A 145 -5.45 -2.97 -9.01
N LEU A 146 -6.12 -3.01 -7.85
CA LEU A 146 -7.52 -3.35 -7.71
C LEU A 146 -8.26 -2.26 -6.91
N GLY A 147 -9.34 -1.72 -7.50
CA GLY A 147 -10.33 -0.92 -6.79
C GLY A 147 -11.62 -1.74 -6.63
N VAL A 148 -12.06 -1.97 -5.41
CA VAL A 148 -13.16 -2.91 -5.12
C VAL A 148 -14.17 -2.35 -4.13
N GLY A 149 -15.45 -2.58 -4.40
CA GLY A 149 -16.54 -2.22 -3.51
C GLY A 149 -16.68 -3.20 -2.34
N THR A 150 -16.65 -2.66 -1.10
CA THR A 150 -16.81 -3.45 0.12
C THR A 150 -17.58 -2.65 1.18
N ALA A 151 -18.72 -2.06 0.82
CA ALA A 151 -19.52 -1.25 1.73
C ALA A 151 -20.04 -2.06 2.93
N ASP A 152 -20.38 -3.32 2.69
CA ASP A 152 -20.97 -4.23 3.67
C ASP A 152 -20.58 -5.70 3.41
N GLU A 153 -21.06 -6.61 4.26
CA GLU A 153 -20.76 -8.04 4.13
C GLU A 153 -21.36 -8.65 2.85
N ALA A 154 -22.47 -8.14 2.33
CA ALA A 154 -23.07 -8.64 1.10
C ALA A 154 -22.20 -8.29 -0.12
N MET A 155 -21.64 -7.09 -0.16
CA MET A 155 -20.67 -6.71 -1.18
C MET A 155 -19.38 -7.50 -1.03
N TRP A 156 -18.87 -7.67 0.19
CA TRP A 156 -17.71 -8.52 0.46
C TRP A 156 -17.91 -9.94 -0.07
N ASP A 157 -19.02 -10.57 0.27
CA ASP A 157 -19.33 -11.95 -0.17
C ASP A 157 -19.39 -12.08 -1.69
N LYS A 158 -19.82 -11.04 -2.38
CA LYS A 158 -19.83 -10.97 -3.84
C LYS A 158 -18.44 -10.83 -4.44
N GLU A 159 -17.57 -10.01 -3.83
CA GLU A 159 -16.28 -9.61 -4.41
C GLU A 159 -15.11 -10.48 -3.93
N LYS A 160 -15.23 -11.22 -2.83
CA LYS A 160 -14.13 -11.96 -2.19
C LYS A 160 -13.38 -12.91 -3.11
N ASN A 161 -14.08 -13.61 -4.03
CA ASN A 161 -13.44 -14.52 -4.99
C ASN A 161 -12.64 -13.74 -6.04
N SER A 162 -13.17 -12.62 -6.53
CA SER A 162 -12.47 -11.73 -7.45
C SER A 162 -11.22 -11.11 -6.80
N ILE A 163 -11.32 -10.78 -5.51
CA ILE A 163 -10.17 -10.31 -4.73
C ILE A 163 -9.10 -11.40 -4.61
N ASP A 164 -9.49 -12.63 -4.24
CA ASP A 164 -8.56 -13.78 -4.13
C ASP A 164 -7.86 -14.05 -5.46
N ASP A 165 -8.61 -14.12 -6.56
CA ASP A 165 -8.07 -14.32 -7.90
C ASP A 165 -7.08 -13.21 -8.29
N PHE A 166 -7.43 -11.95 -8.03
CA PHE A 166 -6.53 -10.83 -8.27
C PHE A 166 -5.23 -10.95 -7.49
N LEU A 167 -5.31 -11.25 -6.19
CA LEU A 167 -4.14 -11.34 -5.31
C LEU A 167 -3.19 -12.47 -5.74
N ARG A 168 -3.73 -13.64 -6.13
CA ARG A 168 -2.92 -14.75 -6.66
C ARG A 168 -2.22 -14.36 -7.95
N ASN A 169 -2.95 -13.83 -8.91
CA ASN A 169 -2.40 -13.39 -10.19
C ASN A 169 -1.33 -12.30 -10.01
N ALA A 170 -1.56 -11.35 -9.09
CA ALA A 170 -0.62 -10.28 -8.79
C ALA A 170 0.69 -10.78 -8.15
N LEU A 171 0.67 -11.91 -7.44
CA LEU A 171 1.89 -12.53 -6.91
C LEU A 171 2.67 -13.28 -7.98
N GLU A 172 2.00 -13.86 -8.96
CA GLU A 172 2.61 -14.68 -10.03
C GLU A 172 3.18 -13.83 -11.19
N SER A 173 2.58 -12.65 -11.50
CA SER A 173 3.03 -11.72 -12.55
C SER A 173 4.39 -11.10 -12.21
#